data_bb492f974db12ba9c6695edcd7ad5d93
#
_entry.id   bb492f974db12ba9c6695edcd7ad5d93
#
_cell.length_a   1.000
_cell.length_b   1.000
_cell.length_c   1.000
_cell.angle_alpha   90.00
_cell.angle_beta   90.00
_cell.angle_gamma   90.00
#
_symmetry.space_group_name_H-M   'P 1'
#
loop_
_entity.id
_entity.type
_entity.pdbx_description
1 polymer ?
#
loop_
_entity_poly.entity_id
_entity_poly.type
_entity_poly.pdbx_seq_one_letter_code
_entity_poly.pdbx_strand_id
1 'polypeptide(L)'
;MKRKLFSVITLSILFLFPQDSNAQFNGLLNKVKSSVEKTAKEKGKQSVDNMVRKSNLKNSEKEEFHYGEHSYVLQGNIKVEAYNKHAAGRVTFTHIPSDYDEFEAVYQVLGKTPHGTAAMMPMAIEMYGRNREVGEKCIRLLCYKSNVNTVLSLLIDKFGSQESLSNDDGYHQRYLPAAVLEGATPQNGYNPTEPYTVNMIASVNKHQDMQLYDGRVMYIYIMGKGWDTEQRSIEIVKTSTSELCQIFNCPALLTQCKRIQGTWNGLK
;
A
#
# COMPACT_ATOMS: atom_id res chain seq x y z
N MET A 1 3.68 23.27 -23.35
CA MET A 1 3.24 24.54 -22.71
C MET A 1 3.90 24.82 -21.34
N LYS A 2 4.44 23.86 -20.59
CA LYS A 2 5.06 24.10 -19.27
C LYS A 2 6.47 24.75 -19.29
N ARG A 3 7.20 24.71 -20.40
CA ARG A 3 8.55 25.33 -20.49
C ARG A 3 8.54 26.86 -20.67
N LYS A 4 7.47 27.43 -21.18
CA LYS A 4 7.37 28.91 -21.40
C LYS A 4 7.04 29.68 -20.10
N LEU A 5 6.36 29.06 -19.14
CA LEU A 5 6.02 29.74 -17.87
C LEU A 5 7.26 29.93 -16.97
N PHE A 6 8.22 29.00 -17.00
CA PHE A 6 9.45 29.09 -16.19
C PHE A 6 10.39 30.23 -16.67
N SER A 7 10.40 30.49 -17.98
CA SER A 7 11.23 31.55 -18.58
C SER A 7 10.75 32.97 -18.23
N VAL A 8 9.43 33.14 -18.08
CA VAL A 8 8.84 34.48 -17.80
C VAL A 8 9.05 34.88 -16.32
N ILE A 9 8.98 33.91 -15.41
CA ILE A 9 9.18 34.17 -13.97
C ILE A 9 10.65 34.52 -13.67
N THR A 10 11.59 33.90 -14.38
CA THR A 10 13.04 34.15 -14.17
C THR A 10 13.42 35.56 -14.67
N LEU A 11 12.79 36.06 -15.72
CA LEU A 11 13.10 37.38 -16.27
C LEU A 11 12.52 38.55 -15.44
N SER A 12 11.38 38.33 -14.78
CA SER A 12 10.73 39.38 -13.98
C SER A 12 11.42 39.66 -12.64
N ILE A 13 12.22 38.70 -12.11
CA ILE A 13 12.92 38.84 -10.83
C ILE A 13 14.24 39.57 -10.99
N LEU A 14 14.85 39.57 -12.18
CA LEU A 14 16.16 40.19 -12.45
C LEU A 14 16.15 41.74 -12.42
N PHE A 15 14.99 42.37 -12.47
CA PHE A 15 14.89 43.84 -12.52
C PHE A 15 14.65 44.53 -11.16
N LEU A 16 14.56 43.80 -10.06
CA LEU A 16 14.14 44.34 -8.76
C LEU A 16 15.21 44.33 -7.66
N PHE A 17 16.45 43.92 -7.92
CA PHE A 17 17.48 43.89 -6.87
C PHE A 17 18.73 44.72 -7.21
N PRO A 18 19.28 45.47 -6.22
CA PRO A 18 20.56 46.20 -6.38
C PRO A 18 21.75 45.25 -6.53
N GLN A 19 22.82 45.71 -7.16
CA GLN A 19 23.97 44.91 -7.61
C GLN A 19 24.73 44.12 -6.55
N ASP A 20 24.54 44.42 -5.26
CA ASP A 20 25.24 43.71 -4.16
C ASP A 20 24.62 42.36 -3.76
N SER A 21 23.51 41.94 -4.36
CA SER A 21 22.79 40.70 -4.04
C SER A 21 23.18 39.49 -4.94
N ASN A 22 24.07 39.66 -5.91
CA ASN A 22 24.42 38.60 -6.87
C ASN A 22 25.04 37.35 -6.22
N ALA A 23 25.80 37.50 -5.14
CA ALA A 23 26.41 36.34 -4.45
C ALA A 23 25.37 35.48 -3.69
N GLN A 24 24.36 36.13 -3.06
CA GLN A 24 23.30 35.41 -2.35
C GLN A 24 22.33 34.77 -3.34
N PHE A 25 22.04 35.43 -4.46
CA PHE A 25 21.16 34.89 -5.51
C PHE A 25 21.78 33.69 -6.22
N ASN A 26 23.08 33.71 -6.54
CA ASN A 26 23.81 32.58 -7.11
C ASN A 26 23.88 31.41 -6.10
N GLY A 27 24.03 31.68 -4.81
CA GLY A 27 23.97 30.66 -3.77
C GLY A 27 22.58 30.00 -3.68
N LEU A 28 21.51 30.77 -3.81
CA LEU A 28 20.13 30.25 -3.83
C LEU A 28 19.85 29.43 -5.10
N LEU A 29 20.28 29.93 -6.26
CA LEU A 29 20.12 29.23 -7.55
C LEU A 29 20.87 27.88 -7.58
N ASN A 30 22.05 27.83 -7.00
CA ASN A 30 22.83 26.60 -6.88
C ASN A 30 22.18 25.61 -5.92
N LYS A 31 21.61 26.07 -4.80
CA LYS A 31 20.82 25.23 -3.88
C LYS A 31 19.57 24.67 -4.54
N VAL A 32 18.84 25.48 -5.32
CA VAL A 32 17.66 25.03 -6.08
C VAL A 32 18.07 24.01 -7.15
N LYS A 33 19.12 24.27 -7.93
CA LYS A 33 19.65 23.32 -8.92
C LYS A 33 20.05 21.99 -8.28
N SER A 34 20.82 22.03 -7.20
CA SER A 34 21.26 20.82 -6.49
C SER A 34 20.09 20.03 -5.89
N SER A 35 19.07 20.72 -5.39
CA SER A 35 17.84 20.11 -4.88
C SER A 35 17.03 19.43 -5.99
N VAL A 36 16.88 20.10 -7.15
CA VAL A 36 16.17 19.56 -8.32
C VAL A 36 16.93 18.34 -8.90
N GLU A 37 18.25 18.43 -9.01
CA GLU A 37 19.09 17.31 -9.48
C GLU A 37 19.06 16.13 -8.51
N LYS A 38 19.06 16.39 -7.20
CA LYS A 38 18.95 15.34 -6.17
C LYS A 38 17.60 14.63 -6.25
N THR A 39 16.51 15.39 -6.38
CA THR A 39 15.15 14.85 -6.53
C THR A 39 14.99 14.05 -7.83
N ALA A 40 15.59 14.51 -8.95
CA ALA A 40 15.57 13.80 -10.22
C ALA A 40 16.41 12.50 -10.16
N LYS A 41 17.58 12.52 -9.50
CA LYS A 41 18.39 11.33 -9.26
C LYS A 41 17.71 10.32 -8.33
N GLU A 42 17.02 10.79 -7.27
CA GLU A 42 16.26 9.93 -6.37
C GLU A 42 15.08 9.26 -7.08
N LYS A 43 14.32 10.00 -7.91
CA LYS A 43 13.24 9.43 -8.72
C LYS A 43 13.74 8.44 -9.77
N GLY A 44 14.88 8.72 -10.42
CA GLY A 44 15.52 7.79 -11.37
C GLY A 44 16.01 6.53 -10.67
N LYS A 45 16.64 6.66 -9.50
CA LYS A 45 17.12 5.55 -8.69
C LYS A 45 15.97 4.67 -8.19
N GLN A 46 14.85 5.29 -7.77
CA GLN A 46 13.65 4.59 -7.33
C GLN A 46 12.99 3.78 -8.46
N SER A 47 13.02 4.30 -9.70
CA SER A 47 12.53 3.57 -10.89
C SER A 47 13.41 2.37 -11.24
N VAL A 48 14.73 2.52 -11.19
CA VAL A 48 15.71 1.44 -11.44
C VAL A 48 15.62 0.38 -10.35
N ASP A 49 15.52 0.79 -9.08
CA ASP A 49 15.33 -0.11 -7.95
C ASP A 49 14.06 -0.95 -8.10
N ASN A 50 12.96 -0.36 -8.59
CA ASN A 50 11.71 -1.08 -8.84
C ASN A 50 11.84 -2.11 -9.98
N MET A 51 12.63 -1.81 -11.03
CA MET A 51 12.92 -2.78 -12.10
C MET A 51 13.78 -3.93 -11.60
N VAL A 52 14.83 -3.65 -10.82
CA VAL A 52 15.70 -4.66 -10.22
C VAL A 52 14.92 -5.57 -9.28
N ARG A 53 13.99 -5.03 -8.50
CA ARG A 53 13.13 -5.79 -7.58
C ARG A 53 12.16 -6.71 -8.32
N LYS A 54 11.54 -6.25 -9.42
CA LYS A 54 10.70 -7.10 -10.28
C LYS A 54 11.47 -8.28 -10.87
N SER A 55 12.74 -8.09 -11.22
CA SER A 55 13.59 -9.18 -11.73
C SER A 55 13.96 -10.19 -10.63
N ASN A 56 14.17 -9.74 -9.40
CA ASN A 56 14.53 -10.59 -8.26
C ASN A 56 13.37 -11.49 -7.80
N LEU A 57 12.12 -11.09 -8.05
CA LEU A 57 10.95 -11.92 -7.74
C LEU A 57 10.80 -13.13 -8.66
N LYS A 58 11.36 -13.13 -9.89
CA LYS A 58 11.25 -14.25 -10.83
C LYS A 58 11.88 -15.55 -10.32
N ASN A 59 12.94 -15.44 -9.50
CA ASN A 59 13.68 -16.58 -8.96
C ASN A 59 13.52 -16.73 -7.43
N SER A 60 12.51 -16.06 -6.83
CA SER A 60 12.27 -16.10 -5.40
C SER A 60 11.40 -17.30 -4.99
N GLU A 61 11.41 -17.59 -3.69
CA GLU A 61 10.55 -18.62 -3.12
C GLU A 61 9.08 -18.37 -3.46
N LYS A 62 8.34 -19.44 -3.75
CA LYS A 62 6.92 -19.42 -4.09
C LYS A 62 6.22 -20.44 -3.20
N GLU A 63 5.19 -20.00 -2.51
CA GLU A 63 4.25 -20.86 -1.78
C GLU A 63 2.87 -20.72 -2.41
N GLU A 64 2.20 -21.81 -2.65
CA GLU A 64 0.87 -21.85 -3.24
C GLU A 64 -0.09 -22.61 -2.33
N PHE A 65 -1.24 -22.01 -2.08
CA PHE A 65 -2.30 -22.58 -1.26
C PHE A 65 -3.61 -22.56 -2.05
N HIS A 66 -4.40 -23.62 -1.91
CA HIS A 66 -5.71 -23.75 -2.54
C HIS A 66 -6.79 -23.93 -1.48
N TYR A 67 -7.91 -23.24 -1.69
CA TYR A 67 -9.14 -23.46 -0.95
C TYR A 67 -10.26 -23.68 -1.97
N GLY A 68 -10.73 -24.93 -2.10
CA GLY A 68 -11.60 -25.32 -3.21
C GLY A 68 -10.96 -25.02 -4.57
N GLU A 69 -11.63 -24.24 -5.39
CA GLU A 69 -11.13 -23.79 -6.71
C GLU A 69 -10.30 -22.50 -6.62
N HIS A 70 -10.24 -21.86 -5.46
CA HIS A 70 -9.52 -20.62 -5.27
C HIS A 70 -8.04 -20.88 -4.99
N SER A 71 -7.17 -20.10 -5.62
CA SER A 71 -5.72 -20.20 -5.41
C SER A 71 -5.14 -18.91 -4.85
N TYR A 72 -4.17 -19.07 -3.94
CA TYR A 72 -3.43 -18.00 -3.29
C TYR A 72 -1.95 -18.30 -3.39
N VAL A 73 -1.20 -17.42 -4.01
CA VAL A 73 0.22 -17.60 -4.28
C VAL A 73 1.02 -16.49 -3.63
N LEU A 74 1.84 -16.83 -2.65
CA LEU A 74 2.82 -15.92 -2.05
C LEU A 74 4.17 -16.12 -2.72
N GLN A 75 4.79 -15.05 -3.19
CA GLN A 75 6.09 -15.09 -3.84
C GLN A 75 6.97 -13.94 -3.33
N GLY A 76 8.25 -14.23 -3.09
CA GLY A 76 9.22 -13.23 -2.66
C GLY A 76 10.11 -13.73 -1.53
N ASN A 77 10.73 -12.80 -0.82
CA ASN A 77 11.44 -13.10 0.41
C ASN A 77 10.42 -13.18 1.55
N ILE A 78 9.88 -14.38 1.75
CA ILE A 78 8.69 -14.63 2.57
C ILE A 78 9.00 -15.05 4.00
N LYS A 79 10.26 -15.35 4.32
CA LYS A 79 10.66 -15.78 5.66
C LYS A 79 10.78 -14.60 6.61
N VAL A 80 10.18 -14.70 7.79
CA VAL A 80 10.28 -13.67 8.82
C VAL A 80 11.73 -13.45 9.25
N GLU A 81 12.52 -14.51 9.34
CA GLU A 81 13.94 -14.47 9.71
C GLU A 81 14.79 -13.81 8.63
N ALA A 82 14.38 -13.92 7.38
CA ALA A 82 15.03 -13.28 6.25
C ALA A 82 14.48 -11.88 5.95
N TYR A 83 13.57 -11.37 6.79
CA TYR A 83 13.07 -10.02 6.66
C TYR A 83 14.22 -9.02 6.69
N ASN A 84 14.42 -8.35 5.59
CA ASN A 84 15.49 -7.38 5.41
C ASN A 84 14.96 -6.10 4.77
N LYS A 85 15.83 -5.11 4.69
CA LYS A 85 15.54 -3.87 3.98
C LYS A 85 15.25 -4.19 2.51
N HIS A 86 14.13 -3.64 2.00
CA HIS A 86 13.69 -3.81 0.61
C HIS A 86 13.28 -5.23 0.21
N ALA A 87 13.00 -6.13 1.14
CA ALA A 87 12.43 -7.42 0.79
C ALA A 87 11.13 -7.20 0.01
N ALA A 88 11.13 -7.59 -1.25
CA ALA A 88 9.96 -7.52 -2.10
C ALA A 88 9.15 -8.82 -1.99
N GLY A 89 7.84 -8.69 -2.01
CA GLY A 89 6.91 -9.81 -2.04
C GLY A 89 5.66 -9.45 -2.80
N ARG A 90 4.94 -10.47 -3.23
CA ARG A 90 3.60 -10.33 -3.80
C ARG A 90 2.72 -11.48 -3.42
N VAL A 91 1.44 -11.21 -3.32
CA VAL A 91 0.41 -12.23 -3.22
C VAL A 91 -0.49 -12.11 -4.44
N THR A 92 -0.65 -13.24 -5.15
CA THR A 92 -1.56 -13.36 -6.29
C THR A 92 -2.68 -14.31 -5.91
N PHE A 93 -3.92 -13.95 -6.22
CA PHE A 93 -5.10 -14.74 -5.87
C PHE A 93 -6.17 -14.61 -6.95
N THR A 94 -6.94 -15.67 -7.13
CA THR A 94 -7.99 -15.74 -8.17
C THR A 94 -9.30 -15.13 -7.71
N HIS A 95 -9.52 -15.04 -6.39
CA HIS A 95 -10.78 -14.64 -5.80
C HIS A 95 -10.57 -14.00 -4.42
N ILE A 96 -11.43 -13.09 -4.02
CA ILE A 96 -11.53 -12.65 -2.61
C ILE A 96 -12.21 -13.77 -1.83
N PRO A 97 -11.75 -14.10 -0.60
CA PRO A 97 -12.42 -15.11 0.22
C PRO A 97 -13.94 -14.92 0.26
N SER A 98 -14.68 -16.01 0.09
CA SER A 98 -16.15 -15.98 -0.02
C SER A 98 -16.82 -15.80 1.32
N ASP A 99 -16.20 -16.34 2.38
CA ASP A 99 -16.71 -16.32 3.75
C ASP A 99 -15.56 -16.23 4.78
N TYR A 100 -15.94 -16.26 6.06
CA TYR A 100 -14.98 -16.19 7.15
C TYR A 100 -14.08 -17.42 7.23
N ASP A 101 -14.61 -18.60 6.97
CA ASP A 101 -13.88 -19.87 7.10
C ASP A 101 -12.76 -19.96 6.05
N GLU A 102 -13.05 -19.54 4.82
CA GLU A 102 -12.02 -19.39 3.78
C GLU A 102 -10.99 -18.35 4.18
N PHE A 103 -11.42 -17.16 4.63
CA PHE A 103 -10.50 -16.12 5.07
C PHE A 103 -9.57 -16.58 6.17
N GLU A 104 -10.11 -17.28 7.18
CA GLU A 104 -9.31 -17.86 8.28
C GLU A 104 -8.33 -18.91 7.77
N ALA A 105 -8.76 -19.83 6.90
CA ALA A 105 -7.89 -20.85 6.32
C ALA A 105 -6.74 -20.23 5.50
N VAL A 106 -7.02 -19.21 4.69
CA VAL A 106 -6.01 -18.45 3.94
C VAL A 106 -5.04 -17.74 4.89
N TYR A 107 -5.56 -17.15 5.96
CA TYR A 107 -4.72 -16.46 6.96
C TYR A 107 -3.79 -17.41 7.71
N GLN A 108 -4.21 -18.67 8.00
CA GLN A 108 -3.33 -19.67 8.61
C GLN A 108 -2.09 -19.97 7.75
N VAL A 109 -2.15 -19.73 6.45
CA VAL A 109 -1.02 -19.92 5.54
C VAL A 109 -0.28 -18.60 5.31
N LEU A 110 -0.95 -17.59 4.78
CA LEU A 110 -0.33 -16.30 4.42
C LEU A 110 0.13 -15.53 5.65
N GLY A 111 -0.59 -15.63 6.76
CA GLY A 111 -0.31 -14.93 8.00
C GLY A 111 1.03 -15.29 8.67
N LYS A 112 1.68 -16.37 8.24
CA LYS A 112 3.01 -16.76 8.74
C LYS A 112 4.10 -15.77 8.32
N THR A 113 3.82 -14.90 7.34
CA THR A 113 4.77 -13.94 6.82
C THR A 113 4.23 -12.51 6.88
N PRO A 114 5.10 -11.49 7.05
CA PRO A 114 4.67 -10.10 7.05
C PRO A 114 3.99 -9.67 5.73
N HIS A 115 4.51 -10.12 4.59
CA HIS A 115 3.94 -9.81 3.28
C HIS A 115 2.59 -10.46 3.08
N GLY A 116 2.46 -11.74 3.44
CA GLY A 116 1.18 -12.45 3.36
C GLY A 116 0.11 -11.79 4.24
N THR A 117 0.46 -11.45 5.49
CA THR A 117 -0.43 -10.72 6.41
C THR A 117 -0.85 -9.37 5.83
N ALA A 118 0.09 -8.60 5.27
CA ALA A 118 -0.23 -7.31 4.66
C ALA A 118 -1.21 -7.45 3.49
N ALA A 119 -1.06 -8.48 2.65
CA ALA A 119 -1.94 -8.75 1.52
C ALA A 119 -3.35 -9.19 1.94
N MET A 120 -3.52 -9.73 3.14
CA MET A 120 -4.84 -10.07 3.68
C MET A 120 -5.68 -8.83 4.02
N MET A 121 -5.06 -7.66 4.26
CA MET A 121 -5.80 -6.46 4.64
C MET A 121 -6.77 -5.96 3.56
N PRO A 122 -6.40 -5.78 2.29
CA PRO A 122 -7.37 -5.44 1.24
C PRO A 122 -8.48 -6.49 1.07
N MET A 123 -8.18 -7.79 1.29
CA MET A 123 -9.21 -8.83 1.27
C MET A 123 -10.22 -8.62 2.42
N ALA A 124 -9.75 -8.39 3.64
CA ALA A 124 -10.60 -8.13 4.80
C ALA A 124 -11.46 -6.86 4.63
N ILE A 125 -10.90 -5.81 4.01
CA ILE A 125 -11.63 -4.57 3.69
C ILE A 125 -12.72 -4.85 2.66
N GLU A 126 -12.44 -5.66 1.63
CA GLU A 126 -13.44 -6.04 0.64
C GLU A 126 -14.57 -6.86 1.27
N MET A 127 -14.24 -7.84 2.12
CA MET A 127 -15.24 -8.61 2.84
C MET A 127 -16.10 -7.73 3.76
N TYR A 128 -15.48 -6.73 4.43
CA TYR A 128 -16.22 -5.75 5.22
C TYR A 128 -17.18 -4.93 4.35
N GLY A 129 -16.78 -4.59 3.14
CA GLY A 129 -17.63 -3.91 2.17
C GLY A 129 -18.79 -4.78 1.65
N ARG A 130 -18.61 -6.08 1.51
CA ARG A 130 -19.65 -7.02 1.07
C ARG A 130 -20.64 -7.35 2.18
N ASN A 131 -20.11 -7.64 3.36
CA ASN A 131 -20.88 -7.99 4.55
C ASN A 131 -20.12 -7.50 5.79
N ARG A 132 -20.70 -6.51 6.48
CA ARG A 132 -20.03 -5.89 7.64
C ARG A 132 -19.73 -6.88 8.77
N GLU A 133 -20.69 -7.74 9.09
CA GLU A 133 -20.52 -8.69 10.19
C GLU A 133 -19.38 -9.67 9.90
N VAL A 134 -19.34 -10.22 8.69
CA VAL A 134 -18.27 -11.13 8.26
C VAL A 134 -16.94 -10.39 8.19
N GLY A 135 -16.91 -9.23 7.56
CA GLY A 135 -15.68 -8.44 7.44
C GLY A 135 -15.14 -7.94 8.77
N GLU A 136 -16.00 -7.62 9.73
CA GLU A 136 -15.58 -7.28 11.09
C GLU A 136 -14.89 -8.46 11.78
N LYS A 137 -15.41 -9.68 11.62
CA LYS A 137 -14.76 -10.91 12.12
C LYS A 137 -13.38 -11.09 11.49
N CYS A 138 -13.26 -10.88 10.18
CA CYS A 138 -11.97 -10.95 9.46
C CYS A 138 -10.97 -9.90 9.97
N ILE A 139 -11.40 -8.65 10.17
CA ILE A 139 -10.56 -7.58 10.74
C ILE A 139 -10.12 -7.92 12.17
N ARG A 140 -11.03 -8.45 12.99
CA ARG A 140 -10.70 -8.85 14.38
C ARG A 140 -9.70 -10.01 14.43
N LEU A 141 -9.77 -10.94 13.49
CA LEU A 141 -8.81 -12.02 13.35
C LEU A 141 -7.43 -11.51 12.92
N LEU A 142 -7.42 -10.62 11.92
CA LEU A 142 -6.20 -10.14 11.26
C LEU A 142 -5.43 -9.11 12.09
N CYS A 143 -6.13 -8.24 12.83
CA CYS A 143 -5.54 -7.11 13.51
C CYS A 143 -5.12 -7.44 14.96
N TYR A 144 -4.04 -6.82 15.41
CA TYR A 144 -3.60 -6.91 16.78
C TYR A 144 -4.65 -6.29 17.73
N LYS A 145 -4.95 -7.00 18.80
CA LYS A 145 -6.10 -6.72 19.69
C LYS A 145 -6.26 -5.26 20.14
N SER A 146 -5.16 -4.57 20.42
CA SER A 146 -5.22 -3.17 20.90
C SER A 146 -5.67 -2.19 19.81
N ASN A 147 -5.56 -2.54 18.54
CA ASN A 147 -5.73 -1.62 17.41
C ASN A 147 -6.96 -1.94 16.54
N VAL A 148 -7.63 -3.05 16.80
CA VAL A 148 -8.84 -3.46 16.08
C VAL A 148 -9.89 -2.35 16.00
N ASN A 149 -10.22 -1.74 17.14
CA ASN A 149 -11.28 -0.71 17.18
C ASN A 149 -10.89 0.55 16.39
N THR A 150 -9.60 0.91 16.36
CA THR A 150 -9.11 2.01 15.53
C THR A 150 -9.32 1.72 14.05
N VAL A 151 -8.96 0.50 13.61
CA VAL A 151 -9.16 0.09 12.22
C VAL A 151 -10.63 0.08 11.84
N LEU A 152 -11.50 -0.50 12.69
CA LEU A 152 -12.94 -0.52 12.45
C LEU A 152 -13.54 0.89 12.38
N SER A 153 -13.13 1.80 13.25
CA SER A 153 -13.60 3.20 13.20
C SER A 153 -13.21 3.88 11.89
N LEU A 154 -11.99 3.66 11.39
CA LEU A 154 -11.54 4.17 10.09
C LEU A 154 -12.34 3.57 8.94
N LEU A 155 -12.71 2.28 9.02
CA LEU A 155 -13.53 1.63 8.00
C LEU A 155 -14.96 2.18 7.99
N ILE A 156 -15.57 2.40 9.14
CA ILE A 156 -16.89 3.05 9.25
C ILE A 156 -16.84 4.43 8.59
N ASP A 157 -15.80 5.21 8.88
CA ASP A 157 -15.60 6.53 8.28
C ASP A 157 -15.49 6.47 6.75
N LYS A 158 -14.85 5.45 6.19
CA LYS A 158 -14.62 5.33 4.73
C LYS A 158 -15.76 4.64 3.97
N PHE A 159 -16.51 3.78 4.61
CA PHE A 159 -17.58 3.02 3.96
C PHE A 159 -18.99 3.53 4.31
N GLY A 160 -19.13 4.40 5.30
CA GLY A 160 -20.43 4.92 5.71
C GLY A 160 -21.37 3.85 6.28
N SER A 161 -22.69 4.03 6.10
CA SER A 161 -23.69 3.03 6.46
C SER A 161 -23.68 1.84 5.49
N GLN A 162 -24.29 0.72 5.88
CA GLN A 162 -24.41 -0.45 5.00
C GLN A 162 -25.12 -0.10 3.67
N GLU A 163 -26.08 0.82 3.71
CA GLU A 163 -26.83 1.28 2.53
C GLU A 163 -26.00 2.15 1.60
N SER A 164 -25.01 2.87 2.12
CA SER A 164 -24.15 3.74 1.33
C SER A 164 -22.97 3.03 0.67
N LEU A 165 -22.77 1.73 0.90
CA LEU A 165 -21.63 0.98 0.36
C LEU A 165 -21.59 0.89 -1.17
N SER A 166 -22.73 1.08 -1.84
CA SER A 166 -22.81 1.10 -3.31
C SER A 166 -22.55 2.46 -3.93
N ASN A 167 -22.50 3.52 -3.12
CA ASN A 167 -22.42 4.89 -3.60
C ASN A 167 -20.98 5.43 -3.47
N ASP A 168 -20.49 6.06 -4.52
CA ASP A 168 -19.30 6.91 -4.47
C ASP A 168 -19.75 8.38 -4.49
N ASP A 169 -19.79 8.99 -3.33
CA ASP A 169 -20.01 10.44 -3.15
C ASP A 169 -18.70 11.23 -3.08
N GLY A 170 -17.56 10.54 -3.35
CA GLY A 170 -16.21 11.05 -3.23
C GLY A 170 -15.64 10.98 -1.82
N TYR A 171 -16.43 10.66 -0.82
CA TYR A 171 -16.03 10.41 0.56
C TYR A 171 -16.09 8.91 0.90
N HIS A 172 -17.22 8.26 0.60
CA HIS A 172 -17.37 6.82 0.72
C HIS A 172 -16.82 6.13 -0.54
N GLN A 173 -15.80 5.33 -0.39
CA GLN A 173 -15.04 4.77 -1.51
C GLN A 173 -15.02 3.25 -1.45
N ARG A 174 -16.09 2.63 -1.93
CA ARG A 174 -16.27 1.18 -1.93
C ARG A 174 -15.16 0.45 -2.70
N TYR A 175 -14.52 1.12 -3.65
CA TYR A 175 -13.41 0.60 -4.45
C TYR A 175 -12.02 0.71 -3.76
N LEU A 176 -11.96 1.18 -2.52
CA LEU A 176 -10.70 1.35 -1.77
C LEU A 176 -9.83 0.08 -1.74
N PRO A 177 -10.36 -1.14 -1.48
CA PRO A 177 -9.54 -2.36 -1.49
C PRO A 177 -8.99 -2.69 -2.87
N ALA A 178 -9.69 -2.34 -3.94
CA ALA A 178 -9.21 -2.53 -5.31
C ALA A 178 -8.04 -1.60 -5.67
N ALA A 179 -7.95 -0.42 -5.07
CA ALA A 179 -6.95 0.60 -5.39
C ALA A 179 -5.48 0.15 -5.17
N VAL A 180 -5.26 -0.95 -4.45
CA VAL A 180 -3.93 -1.54 -4.21
C VAL A 180 -3.66 -2.78 -5.06
N LEU A 181 -4.61 -3.19 -5.89
CA LEU A 181 -4.44 -4.33 -6.77
C LEU A 181 -3.73 -3.93 -8.08
N GLU A 182 -2.91 -4.81 -8.62
CA GLU A 182 -2.18 -4.57 -9.86
C GLU A 182 -3.15 -4.30 -11.01
N GLY A 183 -2.86 -3.26 -11.80
CA GLY A 183 -3.69 -2.83 -12.92
C GLY A 183 -4.84 -1.89 -12.55
N ALA A 184 -5.25 -1.81 -11.28
CA ALA A 184 -6.32 -0.91 -10.85
C ALA A 184 -5.84 0.55 -10.83
N THR A 185 -6.61 1.43 -11.48
CA THR A 185 -6.35 2.87 -11.57
C THR A 185 -7.66 3.66 -11.49
N PRO A 186 -7.62 4.94 -11.11
CA PRO A 186 -8.82 5.79 -11.16
C PRO A 186 -9.47 5.82 -12.55
N GLN A 187 -8.65 5.81 -13.63
CA GLN A 187 -9.09 5.91 -15.01
C GLN A 187 -9.87 4.69 -15.49
N ASN A 188 -9.48 3.50 -15.05
CA ASN A 188 -10.19 2.27 -15.40
C ASN A 188 -11.25 1.85 -14.38
N GLY A 189 -11.63 2.76 -13.47
CA GLY A 189 -12.63 2.47 -12.45
C GLY A 189 -12.14 1.52 -11.36
N TYR A 190 -10.84 1.47 -11.09
CA TYR A 190 -10.21 0.54 -10.17
C TYR A 190 -10.49 -0.94 -10.47
N ASN A 191 -10.68 -1.27 -11.75
CA ASN A 191 -10.79 -2.66 -12.18
C ASN A 191 -9.38 -3.26 -12.33
N PRO A 192 -8.98 -4.21 -11.48
CA PRO A 192 -7.64 -4.78 -11.49
C PRO A 192 -7.44 -5.79 -12.61
N THR A 193 -6.19 -6.15 -12.86
CA THR A 193 -5.85 -7.28 -13.72
C THR A 193 -6.09 -8.59 -12.97
N GLU A 194 -6.64 -9.58 -13.63
CA GLU A 194 -6.80 -10.94 -13.10
C GLU A 194 -5.66 -11.87 -13.55
N PRO A 195 -5.19 -12.77 -12.72
CA PRO A 195 -5.54 -12.92 -11.30
C PRO A 195 -5.08 -11.71 -10.47
N TYR A 196 -5.80 -11.40 -9.39
CA TYR A 196 -5.51 -10.26 -8.54
C TYR A 196 -4.13 -10.35 -7.91
N THR A 197 -3.42 -9.25 -7.86
CA THR A 197 -2.05 -9.22 -7.31
C THR A 197 -1.84 -8.00 -6.42
N VAL A 198 -1.39 -8.25 -5.19
CA VAL A 198 -0.90 -7.24 -4.25
C VAL A 198 0.62 -7.24 -4.30
N ASN A 199 1.23 -6.14 -4.71
CA ASN A 199 2.68 -5.96 -4.70
C ASN A 199 3.13 -5.21 -3.45
N MET A 200 4.20 -5.68 -2.81
CA MET A 200 4.65 -5.18 -1.53
C MET A 200 6.17 -5.08 -1.44
N ILE A 201 6.65 -4.17 -0.59
CA ILE A 201 8.07 -3.98 -0.32
C ILE A 201 8.23 -3.70 1.18
N ALA A 202 9.16 -4.39 1.84
CA ALA A 202 9.54 -4.07 3.19
C ALA A 202 10.19 -2.68 3.25
N SER A 203 9.81 -1.88 4.22
CA SER A 203 10.40 -0.56 4.44
C SER A 203 11.84 -0.67 4.91
N VAL A 204 12.64 0.36 4.61
CA VAL A 204 13.98 0.56 5.16
C VAL A 204 13.97 1.40 6.44
N ASN A 205 12.81 1.70 6.98
CA ASN A 205 12.69 2.53 8.16
C ASN A 205 13.39 1.89 9.37
N LYS A 206 14.08 2.69 10.16
CA LYS A 206 14.80 2.25 11.37
C LYS A 206 13.87 1.66 12.44
N HIS A 207 12.58 1.97 12.39
CA HIS A 207 11.57 1.45 13.33
C HIS A 207 11.14 0.00 13.05
N GLN A 208 11.66 -0.64 12.02
CA GLN A 208 11.34 -2.04 11.68
C GLN A 208 11.69 -3.03 12.78
N ASP A 209 12.69 -2.70 13.59
CA ASP A 209 13.16 -3.55 14.69
C ASP A 209 12.62 -3.10 16.06
N MET A 210 11.62 -2.22 16.09
CA MET A 210 11.06 -1.74 17.34
C MET A 210 10.37 -2.89 18.07
N GLN A 211 10.87 -3.22 19.25
CA GLN A 211 10.20 -4.15 20.15
C GLN A 211 9.02 -3.44 20.82
N LEU A 212 7.82 -3.88 20.47
CA LEU A 212 6.58 -3.47 21.11
C LEU A 212 5.82 -4.72 21.54
N TYR A 213 5.25 -4.70 22.73
CA TYR A 213 4.32 -5.73 23.20
C TYR A 213 4.87 -7.17 23.06
N ASP A 214 6.12 -7.36 23.39
CA ASP A 214 6.79 -8.68 23.30
C ASP A 214 6.85 -9.21 21.84
N GLY A 215 6.92 -8.31 20.88
CA GLY A 215 6.97 -8.63 19.46
C GLY A 215 7.85 -7.70 18.65
N ARG A 216 8.02 -8.03 17.39
CA ARG A 216 8.71 -7.19 16.39
C ARG A 216 7.68 -6.51 15.51
N VAL A 217 7.77 -5.18 15.38
CA VAL A 217 6.98 -4.41 14.42
C VAL A 217 7.79 -4.22 13.14
N MET A 218 7.17 -4.58 12.02
CA MET A 218 7.73 -4.49 10.68
C MET A 218 6.85 -3.60 9.82
N TYR A 219 7.48 -2.80 8.95
CA TYR A 219 6.79 -1.91 8.02
C TYR A 219 6.78 -2.50 6.62
N ILE A 220 5.60 -2.74 6.08
CA ILE A 220 5.38 -3.16 4.70
C ILE A 220 4.71 -2.02 3.94
N TYR A 221 5.22 -1.69 2.76
CA TYR A 221 4.52 -0.84 1.81
C TYR A 221 3.76 -1.68 0.82
N ILE A 222 2.45 -1.52 0.78
CA ILE A 222 1.60 -2.01 -0.31
C ILE A 222 1.64 -0.96 -1.43
N MET A 223 1.79 -1.44 -2.66
CA MET A 223 1.83 -0.58 -3.85
C MET A 223 0.42 -0.39 -4.40
N GLY A 224 0.05 0.83 -4.77
CA GLY A 224 -1.25 1.13 -5.35
C GLY A 224 -1.28 2.43 -6.12
N LYS A 225 -2.17 2.55 -7.09
CA LYS A 225 -2.33 3.75 -7.93
C LYS A 225 -3.40 4.72 -7.44
N GLY A 226 -4.06 4.39 -6.34
CA GLY A 226 -5.14 5.17 -5.77
C GLY A 226 -4.72 6.51 -5.14
N TRP A 227 -3.43 6.79 -5.00
CA TRP A 227 -2.90 7.98 -4.33
C TRP A 227 -1.76 8.63 -5.12
N ASP A 228 -1.36 9.82 -4.73
CA ASP A 228 -0.21 10.50 -5.37
C ASP A 228 1.11 9.79 -5.03
N THR A 229 1.22 9.27 -3.81
CA THR A 229 2.30 8.37 -3.41
C THR A 229 1.79 6.94 -3.55
N GLU A 230 2.41 6.13 -4.41
CA GLU A 230 1.99 4.75 -4.68
C GLU A 230 2.17 3.81 -3.48
N GLN A 231 3.00 4.16 -2.52
CA GLN A 231 3.33 3.35 -1.34
C GLN A 231 2.38 3.66 -0.18
N ARG A 232 1.76 2.61 0.38
CA ARG A 232 0.89 2.67 1.56
C ARG A 232 1.45 1.79 2.65
N SER A 233 1.85 2.41 3.77
CA SER A 233 2.46 1.67 4.86
C SER A 233 1.41 0.88 5.65
N ILE A 234 1.79 -0.35 5.97
CA ILE A 234 1.14 -1.21 6.96
C ILE A 234 2.19 -1.61 7.97
N GLU A 235 1.84 -1.52 9.23
CA GLU A 235 2.64 -2.00 10.34
C GLU A 235 2.19 -3.40 10.73
N ILE A 236 3.12 -4.34 10.70
CA ILE A 236 2.88 -5.75 11.00
C ILE A 236 3.60 -6.10 12.28
N VAL A 237 2.93 -6.75 13.21
CA VAL A 237 3.54 -7.28 14.44
C VAL A 237 3.65 -8.80 14.38
N LYS A 238 4.80 -9.31 14.77
CA LYS A 238 5.06 -10.73 15.06
C LYS A 238 5.39 -10.84 16.53
N THR A 239 4.51 -11.46 17.31
CA THR A 239 4.75 -11.71 18.75
C THR A 239 5.52 -13.01 18.95
N SER A 240 6.15 -13.15 20.11
CA SER A 240 6.88 -14.38 20.47
C SER A 240 5.94 -15.58 20.69
N THR A 241 4.66 -15.32 21.00
CA THR A 241 3.65 -16.32 21.36
C THR A 241 2.76 -16.78 20.20
N SER A 242 2.88 -16.17 19.02
CA SER A 242 2.05 -16.48 17.85
C SER A 242 2.91 -16.88 16.65
N GLU A 243 2.49 -17.92 15.94
CA GLU A 243 3.08 -18.27 14.63
C GLU A 243 2.65 -17.30 13.53
N LEU A 244 1.52 -16.61 13.72
CA LEU A 244 0.97 -15.69 12.74
C LEU A 244 1.40 -14.25 13.04
N CYS A 245 1.66 -13.51 12.00
CA CYS A 245 1.80 -12.04 12.03
C CYS A 245 0.41 -11.41 12.07
N GLN A 246 0.30 -10.24 12.67
CA GLN A 246 -0.96 -9.48 12.74
C GLN A 246 -0.75 -8.05 12.26
N ILE A 247 -1.80 -7.42 11.75
CA ILE A 247 -1.80 -5.99 11.46
C ILE A 247 -1.75 -5.21 12.78
N PHE A 248 -0.67 -4.47 12.99
CA PHE A 248 -0.56 -3.57 14.12
C PHE A 248 -1.25 -2.23 13.82
N ASN A 249 -1.01 -1.66 12.63
CA ASN A 249 -1.61 -0.39 12.22
C ASN A 249 -1.61 -0.26 10.68
N CYS A 250 -2.61 0.42 10.11
CA CYS A 250 -2.71 0.61 8.66
C CYS A 250 -3.41 1.91 8.22
N PRO A 251 -3.22 3.05 8.92
CA PRO A 251 -3.98 4.27 8.63
C PRO A 251 -3.73 4.79 7.21
N ALA A 252 -2.52 4.62 6.69
CA ALA A 252 -2.18 5.07 5.35
C ALA A 252 -2.98 4.36 4.25
N LEU A 253 -3.31 3.08 4.45
CA LEU A 253 -4.13 2.30 3.53
C LEU A 253 -5.59 2.76 3.54
N LEU A 254 -6.08 3.21 4.71
CA LEU A 254 -7.46 3.64 4.93
C LEU A 254 -7.67 5.14 4.67
N THR A 255 -6.70 5.84 4.11
CA THR A 255 -6.90 7.21 3.62
C THR A 255 -7.72 7.20 2.32
N GLN A 256 -8.44 8.28 2.10
CA GLN A 256 -9.20 8.48 0.87
C GLN A 256 -8.31 8.34 -0.37
N CYS A 257 -8.70 7.48 -1.30
CA CYS A 257 -8.01 7.34 -2.59
C CYS A 257 -8.58 8.33 -3.63
N LYS A 258 -7.90 8.46 -4.76
CA LYS A 258 -8.35 9.31 -5.86
C LYS A 258 -9.74 8.87 -6.31
N ARG A 259 -10.59 9.85 -6.61
CA ARG A 259 -11.94 9.60 -7.09
C ARG A 259 -11.90 8.82 -8.40
N ILE A 260 -12.82 7.89 -8.51
CA ILE A 260 -13.05 7.08 -9.71
C ILE A 260 -13.37 7.97 -10.92
N GLN A 261 -12.80 7.64 -12.07
CA GLN A 261 -13.06 8.30 -13.36
C GLN A 261 -13.75 7.37 -14.37
N GLY A 262 -13.79 6.09 -14.10
CA GLY A 262 -14.47 5.06 -14.86
C GLY A 262 -15.57 4.38 -14.04
N THR A 263 -16.07 3.24 -14.50
CA THR A 263 -17.04 2.43 -13.78
C THR A 263 -16.33 1.34 -13.00
N TRP A 264 -16.63 1.21 -11.71
CA TRP A 264 -16.17 0.10 -10.90
C TRP A 264 -17.15 -1.08 -10.96
N ASN A 265 -16.63 -2.25 -11.26
CA ASN A 265 -17.43 -3.46 -11.49
C ASN A 265 -17.47 -4.40 -10.26
N GLY A 266 -16.79 -4.05 -9.18
CA GLY A 266 -16.60 -4.93 -8.04
C GLY A 266 -15.42 -5.90 -8.21
N LEU A 267 -15.01 -6.53 -7.11
CA LEU A 267 -14.06 -7.64 -7.10
C LEU A 267 -14.85 -8.96 -7.09
N LYS A 268 -14.25 -10.02 -7.66
CA LYS A 268 -14.80 -11.39 -7.62
C LYS A 268 -14.52 -12.07 -6.31
#